data_ba6a78152797a690a8a99d4c6080b7c7
#
_entry.id   ba6a78152797a690a8a99d4c6080b7c7
#
_cell.length_a   1.000
_cell.length_b   1.000
_cell.length_c   1.000
_cell.angle_alpha   90.00
_cell.angle_beta   90.00
_cell.angle_gamma   90.00
#
_symmetry.space_group_name_H-M   'P 1'
#
loop_
_entity.id
_entity.type
_entity.pdbx_description
1 polymer ?
#
loop_
_entity_poly.entity_id
_entity_poly.type
_entity_poly.pdbx_seq_one_letter_code
_entity_poly.pdbx_strand_id
1 'polypeptide(L)'
;GTHILKPILPSHYENYQDAPANEHVTMLMARTIFKIPTALSALLYFENGDAVFVTKRFDVVDSGEYAGFRLSQSDFAQIAGLVPERDGEEYKYKGSYERIAELIRENVSAADVAVEVFFRIVLFNYLVCNGDAHAKNFSLQNSVENLDVYDLTPAYDLLNTSLHIPNEQSRTALDLFKDEDDFKTPFYEANGFYGTPDFMEFARRIGVVESRARRFIKQAIDAVPVMEEMLDKSFMSEKSKALYKENIRDRAKALGY
;
A
#
# COMPACT_ATOMS: atom_id res chain seq x y z
N GLY A 1 19.70 13.26 4.32
CA GLY A 1 19.94 12.20 3.34
C GLY A 1 18.85 12.19 2.28
N THR A 2 19.15 11.69 1.09
CA THR A 2 18.26 11.63 -0.08
C THR A 2 17.67 10.24 -0.29
N HIS A 3 18.14 9.24 0.43
CA HIS A 3 17.70 7.85 0.34
C HIS A 3 17.47 7.26 1.73
N ILE A 4 16.60 6.26 1.79
CA ILE A 4 16.34 5.42 2.95
C ILE A 4 16.81 4.01 2.59
N LEU A 5 17.56 3.38 3.50
CA LEU A 5 18.04 2.01 3.36
C LEU A 5 17.31 1.14 4.36
N LYS A 6 16.72 0.04 3.89
CA LYS A 6 16.08 -0.97 4.71
C LYS A 6 16.82 -2.30 4.52
N PRO A 7 17.62 -2.73 5.51
CA PRO A 7 18.31 -4.02 5.47
C PRO A 7 17.32 -5.17 5.71
N ILE A 8 17.84 -6.38 5.75
CA ILE A 8 17.06 -7.58 6.16
C ILE A 8 16.37 -7.35 7.51
N LEU A 9 15.23 -7.98 7.69
CA LEU A 9 14.48 -7.93 8.96
C LEU A 9 15.25 -8.65 10.08
N PRO A 10 14.91 -8.38 11.36
CA PRO A 10 15.40 -9.17 12.48
C PRO A 10 15.04 -10.67 12.32
N SER A 11 15.93 -11.56 12.79
CA SER A 11 15.83 -13.01 12.57
C SER A 11 14.64 -13.72 13.25
N HIS A 12 13.86 -13.00 14.08
CA HIS A 12 12.63 -13.55 14.65
C HIS A 12 11.44 -13.51 13.68
N TYR A 13 11.54 -12.76 12.57
CA TYR A 13 10.56 -12.81 11.50
C TYR A 13 10.78 -13.99 10.56
N GLU A 14 9.72 -14.58 10.03
CA GLU A 14 9.87 -15.62 9.00
C GLU A 14 10.44 -15.04 7.71
N ASN A 15 11.22 -15.86 6.99
CA ASN A 15 11.84 -15.48 5.71
C ASN A 15 12.49 -14.07 5.72
N TYR A 16 13.01 -13.65 6.84
CA TYR A 16 13.51 -12.29 7.12
C TYR A 16 14.56 -11.80 6.11
N GLN A 17 15.34 -12.70 5.52
CA GLN A 17 16.35 -12.38 4.51
C GLN A 17 15.72 -11.93 3.18
N ASP A 18 14.51 -12.38 2.89
CA ASP A 18 13.80 -12.06 1.66
C ASP A 18 13.08 -10.70 1.70
N ALA A 19 12.99 -10.03 2.86
CA ALA A 19 12.21 -8.81 3.02
C ALA A 19 12.62 -7.68 2.06
N PRO A 20 13.92 -7.38 1.83
CA PRO A 20 14.32 -6.36 0.87
C PRO A 20 13.92 -6.71 -0.57
N ALA A 21 14.03 -7.98 -0.96
CA ALA A 21 13.64 -8.46 -2.29
C ALA A 21 12.12 -8.49 -2.48
N ASN A 22 11.38 -8.82 -1.42
CA ASN A 22 9.92 -8.76 -1.36
C ASN A 22 9.44 -7.31 -1.58
N GLU A 23 9.91 -6.34 -0.80
CA GLU A 23 9.53 -4.95 -0.96
C GLU A 23 9.90 -4.43 -2.36
N HIS A 24 11.08 -4.78 -2.87
CA HIS A 24 11.53 -4.38 -4.20
C HIS A 24 10.60 -4.88 -5.32
N VAL A 25 10.30 -6.18 -5.37
CA VAL A 25 9.45 -6.74 -6.42
C VAL A 25 8.02 -6.23 -6.30
N THR A 26 7.48 -6.05 -5.08
CA THR A 26 6.13 -5.53 -4.85
C THR A 26 6.01 -4.08 -5.32
N MET A 27 6.97 -3.20 -4.98
CA MET A 27 7.04 -1.83 -5.47
C MET A 27 7.15 -1.78 -7.00
N LEU A 28 7.91 -2.71 -7.60
CA LEU A 28 8.05 -2.82 -9.04
C LEU A 28 6.73 -3.23 -9.72
N MET A 29 6.01 -4.21 -9.16
CA MET A 29 4.66 -4.61 -9.62
C MET A 29 3.68 -3.45 -9.58
N ALA A 30 3.60 -2.73 -8.46
CA ALA A 30 2.73 -1.56 -8.31
C ALA A 30 2.97 -0.54 -9.42
N ARG A 31 4.23 -0.20 -9.67
CA ARG A 31 4.62 0.79 -10.68
C ARG A 31 4.41 0.31 -12.10
N THR A 32 4.85 -0.91 -12.44
CA THR A 32 4.93 -1.37 -13.84
C THR A 32 3.64 -1.97 -14.34
N ILE A 33 2.93 -2.76 -13.51
CA ILE A 33 1.69 -3.44 -13.88
C ILE A 33 0.50 -2.54 -13.58
N PHE A 34 0.40 -2.04 -12.35
CA PHE A 34 -0.77 -1.30 -11.88
C PHE A 34 -0.69 0.21 -12.17
N LYS A 35 0.46 0.71 -12.62
CA LYS A 35 0.68 2.14 -12.88
C LYS A 35 0.36 3.02 -11.66
N ILE A 36 0.61 2.51 -10.47
CA ILE A 36 0.52 3.26 -9.23
C ILE A 36 1.81 4.11 -9.11
N PRO A 37 1.71 5.42 -8.88
CA PRO A 37 2.88 6.22 -8.56
C PRO A 37 3.56 5.67 -7.28
N THR A 38 4.83 5.29 -7.38
CA THR A 38 5.60 4.75 -6.25
C THR A 38 6.89 5.52 -6.06
N ALA A 39 7.41 5.54 -4.83
CA ALA A 39 8.78 5.98 -4.58
C ALA A 39 9.77 5.18 -5.45
N LEU A 40 10.79 5.84 -5.98
CA LEU A 40 11.83 5.16 -6.76
C LEU A 40 12.68 4.29 -5.82
N SER A 41 12.90 3.05 -6.22
CA SER A 41 13.60 2.08 -5.38
C SER A 41 14.53 1.18 -6.18
N ALA A 42 15.49 0.59 -5.48
CA ALA A 42 16.42 -0.40 -5.99
C ALA A 42 16.72 -1.46 -4.93
N LEU A 43 17.14 -2.64 -5.36
CA LEU A 43 17.72 -3.67 -4.51
C LEU A 43 19.24 -3.65 -4.70
N LEU A 44 19.96 -3.52 -3.59
CA LEU A 44 21.42 -3.55 -3.57
C LEU A 44 21.89 -4.65 -2.61
N TYR A 45 23.18 -4.93 -2.60
CA TYR A 45 23.79 -5.92 -1.73
C TYR A 45 24.99 -5.32 -1.01
N PHE A 46 25.13 -5.64 0.27
CA PHE A 46 26.35 -5.37 1.03
C PHE A 46 27.47 -6.33 0.64
N GLU A 47 28.70 -6.03 1.02
CA GLU A 47 29.86 -6.89 0.73
C GLU A 47 29.74 -8.31 1.32
N ASN A 48 29.01 -8.48 2.42
CA ASN A 48 28.71 -9.78 3.03
C ASN A 48 27.61 -10.58 2.30
N GLY A 49 27.02 -10.00 1.23
CA GLY A 49 25.96 -10.62 0.44
C GLY A 49 24.53 -10.36 0.93
N ASP A 50 24.34 -9.66 2.05
CA ASP A 50 23.00 -9.32 2.53
C ASP A 50 22.33 -8.29 1.61
N ALA A 51 21.07 -8.55 1.30
CA ALA A 51 20.27 -7.63 0.51
C ALA A 51 19.87 -6.39 1.31
N VAL A 52 19.79 -5.25 0.64
CA VAL A 52 19.25 -4.00 1.18
C VAL A 52 18.32 -3.36 0.16
N PHE A 53 17.09 -3.06 0.60
CA PHE A 53 16.16 -2.25 -0.18
C PHE A 53 16.52 -0.78 0.00
N VAL A 54 16.65 -0.06 -1.11
CA VAL A 54 16.96 1.37 -1.12
C VAL A 54 15.83 2.11 -1.79
N THR A 55 15.27 3.09 -1.13
CA THR A 55 14.24 3.96 -1.70
C THR A 55 14.69 5.41 -1.70
N LYS A 56 14.43 6.10 -2.80
CA LYS A 56 14.69 7.54 -2.91
C LYS A 56 13.60 8.30 -2.17
N ARG A 57 14.00 9.27 -1.38
CA ARG A 57 13.06 10.17 -0.71
C ARG A 57 12.36 11.05 -1.74
N PHE A 58 11.06 10.97 -1.79
CA PHE A 58 10.22 11.77 -2.69
C PHE A 58 9.89 13.16 -2.10
N ASP A 59 10.14 13.37 -0.80
CA ASP A 59 10.01 14.67 -0.13
C ASP A 59 11.22 15.59 -0.35
N VAL A 60 12.24 15.15 -1.07
CA VAL A 60 13.40 15.97 -1.44
C VAL A 60 13.27 16.41 -2.89
N VAL A 61 13.25 17.71 -3.13
CA VAL A 61 13.16 18.29 -4.47
C VAL A 61 14.47 18.09 -5.22
N ASP A 62 14.40 17.46 -6.39
CA ASP A 62 15.59 17.04 -7.16
C ASP A 62 16.25 18.18 -7.94
N SER A 63 15.47 19.14 -8.43
CA SER A 63 15.94 20.18 -9.36
C SER A 63 15.09 21.45 -9.29
N GLY A 64 15.53 22.51 -9.96
CA GLY A 64 14.85 23.79 -9.98
C GLY A 64 15.22 24.70 -8.81
N GLU A 65 14.40 25.73 -8.59
CA GLU A 65 14.63 26.75 -7.56
C GLU A 65 14.70 26.17 -6.13
N TYR A 66 13.93 25.11 -5.88
CA TYR A 66 13.83 24.46 -4.58
C TYR A 66 14.70 23.19 -4.45
N ALA A 67 15.70 23.01 -5.35
CA ALA A 67 16.58 21.84 -5.30
C ALA A 67 17.23 21.63 -3.92
N GLY A 68 17.09 20.43 -3.35
CA GLY A 68 17.59 20.07 -2.03
C GLY A 68 16.68 20.44 -0.85
N PHE A 69 15.60 21.21 -1.08
CA PHE A 69 14.60 21.46 -0.05
C PHE A 69 13.81 20.20 0.26
N ARG A 70 13.28 20.12 1.47
CA ARG A 70 12.33 19.11 1.89
C ARG A 70 10.92 19.67 1.89
N LEU A 71 10.03 18.99 1.21
CA LEU A 71 8.59 19.25 1.28
C LEU A 71 8.06 18.81 2.65
N SER A 72 7.12 19.56 3.20
CA SER A 72 6.40 19.11 4.39
C SER A 72 5.53 17.90 4.03
N GLN A 73 5.58 16.90 4.89
CA GLN A 73 4.81 15.66 4.74
C GLN A 73 4.09 15.35 6.05
N SER A 74 2.82 14.94 5.96
CA SER A 74 2.04 14.46 7.09
C SER A 74 1.36 13.13 6.72
N ASP A 75 1.52 12.11 7.55
CA ASP A 75 0.80 10.86 7.40
C ASP A 75 -0.67 10.97 7.85
N PHE A 76 -1.53 10.05 7.41
CA PHE A 76 -2.95 10.14 7.74
C PHE A 76 -3.29 9.83 9.21
N ALA A 77 -2.41 9.20 9.97
CA ALA A 77 -2.58 9.14 11.43
C ALA A 77 -2.43 10.54 12.04
N GLN A 78 -1.44 11.33 11.60
CA GLN A 78 -1.25 12.72 12.03
C GLN A 78 -2.43 13.62 11.58
N ILE A 79 -2.86 13.50 10.31
CA ILE A 79 -3.96 14.31 9.77
C ILE A 79 -5.28 13.98 10.48
N ALA A 80 -5.51 12.71 10.85
CA ALA A 80 -6.65 12.28 11.65
C ALA A 80 -6.53 12.65 13.14
N GLY A 81 -5.40 13.22 13.56
CA GLY A 81 -5.14 13.57 14.95
C GLY A 81 -4.97 12.37 15.87
N LEU A 82 -4.57 11.21 15.35
CA LEU A 82 -4.29 10.01 16.14
C LEU A 82 -2.90 10.12 16.77
N VAL A 83 -2.81 9.87 18.08
CA VAL A 83 -1.56 9.95 18.84
C VAL A 83 -1.45 8.81 19.85
N PRO A 84 -0.25 8.24 20.08
CA PRO A 84 -0.10 7.07 20.94
C PRO A 84 -0.53 7.33 22.40
N GLU A 85 -0.35 8.56 22.91
CA GLU A 85 -0.69 8.92 24.29
C GLU A 85 -2.19 8.82 24.59
N ARG A 86 -3.05 9.10 23.59
CA ARG A 86 -4.50 9.04 23.74
C ARG A 86 -5.08 7.73 23.17
N ASP A 87 -4.55 7.29 22.05
CA ASP A 87 -5.15 6.25 21.22
C ASP A 87 -4.47 4.88 21.42
N GLY A 88 -3.39 4.80 22.22
CA GLY A 88 -2.65 3.58 22.51
C GLY A 88 -1.57 3.27 21.47
N GLU A 89 -0.74 2.24 21.71
CA GLU A 89 0.39 1.89 20.85
C GLU A 89 -0.04 1.51 19.42
N GLU A 90 -1.23 0.91 19.28
CA GLU A 90 -1.81 0.50 17.99
C GLU A 90 -2.61 1.60 17.29
N TYR A 91 -2.39 2.88 17.66
CA TYR A 91 -3.12 4.03 17.11
C TYR A 91 -3.09 4.12 15.58
N LYS A 92 -2.02 3.64 14.95
CA LYS A 92 -1.84 3.64 13.50
C LYS A 92 -2.81 2.71 12.74
N TYR A 93 -3.39 1.72 13.46
CA TYR A 93 -4.39 0.79 12.92
C TYR A 93 -5.83 1.21 13.24
N LYS A 94 -6.04 2.40 13.83
CA LYS A 94 -7.39 2.92 14.06
C LYS A 94 -7.94 3.62 12.84
N GLY A 95 -9.26 3.53 12.67
CA GLY A 95 -10.00 4.12 11.56
C GLY A 95 -10.18 3.17 10.38
N SER A 96 -10.47 3.74 9.22
CA SER A 96 -10.78 2.98 8.00
C SER A 96 -10.19 3.63 6.76
N TYR A 97 -10.13 2.88 5.67
CA TYR A 97 -9.75 3.45 4.37
C TYR A 97 -10.79 4.46 3.86
N GLU A 98 -12.08 4.29 4.19
CA GLU A 98 -13.13 5.28 3.89
C GLU A 98 -12.82 6.64 4.55
N ARG A 99 -12.37 6.64 5.83
CA ARG A 99 -11.97 7.88 6.52
C ARG A 99 -10.73 8.53 5.89
N ILE A 100 -9.75 7.73 5.47
CA ILE A 100 -8.57 8.28 4.75
C ILE A 100 -9.00 8.94 3.44
N ALA A 101 -9.92 8.33 2.69
CA ALA A 101 -10.42 8.93 1.45
C ALA A 101 -11.17 10.26 1.69
N GLU A 102 -11.92 10.39 2.78
CA GLU A 102 -12.51 11.67 3.19
C GLU A 102 -11.43 12.73 3.47
N LEU A 103 -10.40 12.36 4.24
CA LEU A 103 -9.29 13.28 4.53
C LEU A 103 -8.53 13.69 3.26
N ILE A 104 -8.40 12.80 2.26
CA ILE A 104 -7.88 13.19 0.95
C ILE A 104 -8.78 14.25 0.31
N ARG A 105 -10.10 14.08 0.33
CA ARG A 105 -11.05 15.05 -0.24
C ARG A 105 -11.04 16.39 0.47
N GLU A 106 -10.83 16.39 1.77
CA GLU A 106 -10.76 17.60 2.58
C GLU A 106 -9.49 18.42 2.32
N ASN A 107 -8.38 17.77 1.91
CA ASN A 107 -7.06 18.40 1.90
C ASN A 107 -6.39 18.51 0.52
N VAL A 108 -6.82 17.74 -0.48
CA VAL A 108 -6.19 17.68 -1.81
C VAL A 108 -7.03 18.39 -2.85
N SER A 109 -6.45 19.33 -3.60
CA SER A 109 -7.18 20.09 -4.62
C SER A 109 -7.68 19.21 -5.78
N ALA A 110 -6.87 18.24 -6.24
CA ALA A 110 -7.25 17.27 -7.26
C ALA A 110 -7.85 15.98 -6.64
N ALA A 111 -8.80 16.16 -5.70
CA ALA A 111 -9.29 15.09 -4.84
C ALA A 111 -9.80 13.85 -5.58
N ASP A 112 -10.53 13.98 -6.68
CA ASP A 112 -11.08 12.85 -7.43
C ASP A 112 -9.97 11.96 -8.01
N VAL A 113 -8.89 12.56 -8.50
CA VAL A 113 -7.73 11.83 -9.02
C VAL A 113 -6.98 11.15 -7.89
N ALA A 114 -6.76 11.87 -6.77
CA ALA A 114 -6.06 11.35 -5.60
C ALA A 114 -6.82 10.17 -4.95
N VAL A 115 -8.15 10.29 -4.80
CA VAL A 115 -9.00 9.22 -4.26
C VAL A 115 -9.01 7.98 -5.18
N GLU A 116 -8.98 8.17 -6.50
CA GLU A 116 -8.87 7.03 -7.42
C GLU A 116 -7.51 6.33 -7.30
N VAL A 117 -6.42 7.08 -7.19
CA VAL A 117 -5.08 6.52 -6.94
C VAL A 117 -5.07 5.78 -5.61
N PHE A 118 -5.64 6.37 -4.56
CA PHE A 118 -5.77 5.75 -3.24
C PHE A 118 -6.57 4.43 -3.29
N PHE A 119 -7.72 4.40 -3.97
CA PHE A 119 -8.49 3.16 -4.18
C PHE A 119 -7.62 2.05 -4.80
N ARG A 120 -6.83 2.40 -5.81
CA ARG A 120 -5.94 1.43 -6.48
C ARG A 120 -4.84 0.93 -5.55
N ILE A 121 -4.30 1.80 -4.67
CA ILE A 121 -3.30 1.40 -3.67
C ILE A 121 -3.92 0.44 -2.65
N VAL A 122 -5.12 0.73 -2.14
CA VAL A 122 -5.83 -0.16 -1.19
C VAL A 122 -6.11 -1.53 -1.82
N LEU A 123 -6.65 -1.55 -3.05
CA LEU A 123 -6.91 -2.79 -3.79
C LEU A 123 -5.62 -3.58 -4.04
N PHE A 124 -4.52 -2.89 -4.39
CA PHE A 124 -3.22 -3.53 -4.59
C PHE A 124 -2.67 -4.11 -3.29
N ASN A 125 -2.70 -3.37 -2.17
CA ASN A 125 -2.29 -3.87 -0.87
C ASN A 125 -3.07 -5.13 -0.46
N TYR A 126 -4.38 -5.15 -0.70
CA TYR A 126 -5.19 -6.34 -0.50
C TYR A 126 -4.70 -7.52 -1.35
N LEU A 127 -4.47 -7.32 -2.65
CA LEU A 127 -4.03 -8.37 -3.58
C LEU A 127 -2.68 -8.96 -3.20
N VAL A 128 -1.73 -8.13 -2.76
CA VAL A 128 -0.37 -8.58 -2.41
C VAL A 128 -0.22 -9.00 -0.95
N CYS A 129 -1.31 -9.08 -0.19
CA CYS A 129 -1.31 -9.43 1.23
C CYS A 129 -0.40 -8.52 2.08
N ASN A 130 -0.52 -7.19 1.87
CA ASN A 130 0.10 -6.20 2.76
C ASN A 130 -0.84 -5.91 3.94
N GLY A 131 -0.76 -6.68 5.01
CA GLY A 131 -1.54 -6.50 6.23
C GLY A 131 -1.05 -5.38 7.14
N ASP A 132 0.03 -4.66 6.76
CA ASP A 132 0.58 -3.51 7.50
C ASP A 132 0.33 -2.16 6.79
N ALA A 133 -0.57 -2.09 5.81
CA ALA A 133 -0.92 -0.86 5.10
C ALA A 133 -1.80 0.07 5.96
N HIS A 134 -1.31 0.48 7.13
CA HIS A 134 -1.99 1.31 8.12
C HIS A 134 -1.95 2.82 7.76
N ALA A 135 -2.61 3.67 8.58
CA ALA A 135 -2.76 5.11 8.33
C ALA A 135 -1.44 5.87 8.12
N LYS A 136 -0.32 5.39 8.67
CA LYS A 136 1.01 6.01 8.48
C LYS A 136 1.70 5.64 7.16
N ASN A 137 1.19 4.65 6.42
CA ASN A 137 1.72 4.26 5.11
C ASN A 137 1.10 5.07 3.95
N PHE A 138 0.25 6.03 4.28
CA PHE A 138 -0.32 6.99 3.34
C PHE A 138 -0.06 8.40 3.85
N SER A 139 0.31 9.32 2.98
CA SER A 139 0.68 10.68 3.37
C SER A 139 0.24 11.71 2.34
N LEU A 140 0.13 12.93 2.79
CA LEU A 140 0.09 14.13 1.95
C LEU A 140 1.43 14.88 2.06
N GLN A 141 1.83 15.52 0.98
CA GLN A 141 2.98 16.42 0.95
C GLN A 141 2.63 17.72 0.21
N ASN A 142 3.37 18.79 0.50
CA ASN A 142 3.24 20.01 -0.29
C ASN A 142 3.60 19.75 -1.75
N SER A 143 2.86 20.41 -2.66
CA SER A 143 3.23 20.44 -4.07
C SER A 143 4.47 21.31 -4.29
N VAL A 144 5.37 20.87 -5.17
CA VAL A 144 6.56 21.67 -5.56
C VAL A 144 6.16 22.93 -6.31
N GLU A 145 5.05 22.88 -7.05
CA GLU A 145 4.54 24.00 -7.86
C GLU A 145 3.86 25.06 -7.00
N ASN A 146 3.25 24.66 -5.89
CA ASN A 146 2.59 25.57 -4.95
C ASN A 146 2.62 24.95 -3.53
N LEU A 147 3.46 25.51 -2.65
CA LEU A 147 3.66 25.01 -1.29
C LEU A 147 2.42 25.14 -0.37
N ASP A 148 1.39 25.86 -0.79
CA ASP A 148 0.11 25.93 -0.06
C ASP A 148 -0.88 24.83 -0.48
N VAL A 149 -0.53 23.99 -1.49
CA VAL A 149 -1.33 22.88 -1.99
C VAL A 149 -0.72 21.56 -1.54
N TYR A 150 -1.58 20.62 -1.19
CA TYR A 150 -1.17 19.26 -0.83
C TYR A 150 -1.54 18.27 -1.93
N ASP A 151 -0.63 17.34 -2.17
CA ASP A 151 -0.80 16.20 -3.06
C ASP A 151 -0.68 14.88 -2.28
N LEU A 152 -1.37 13.84 -2.75
CA LEU A 152 -1.15 12.48 -2.26
C LEU A 152 0.28 12.03 -2.65
N THR A 153 1.05 11.55 -1.68
CA THR A 153 2.40 11.08 -1.96
C THR A 153 2.42 9.87 -2.89
N PRO A 154 3.53 9.61 -3.60
CA PRO A 154 3.77 8.30 -4.17
C PRO A 154 3.63 7.21 -3.11
N ALA A 155 3.15 6.01 -3.49
CA ALA A 155 3.05 4.88 -2.58
C ALA A 155 4.44 4.38 -2.15
N TYR A 156 4.54 3.95 -0.91
CA TYR A 156 5.74 3.41 -0.27
C TYR A 156 5.36 2.28 0.70
N ASP A 157 6.33 1.53 1.20
CA ASP A 157 6.11 0.41 2.13
C ASP A 157 5.14 -0.64 1.57
N LEU A 158 5.27 -0.97 0.29
CA LEU A 158 4.48 -2.01 -0.36
C LEU A 158 5.25 -3.33 -0.33
N LEU A 159 4.78 -4.29 0.46
CA LEU A 159 5.36 -5.63 0.54
C LEU A 159 4.28 -6.65 0.94
N ASN A 160 4.56 -7.93 0.69
CA ASN A 160 3.72 -9.01 1.23
C ASN A 160 4.12 -9.31 2.67
N THR A 161 3.38 -8.79 3.65
CA THR A 161 3.69 -8.97 5.07
C THR A 161 3.45 -10.40 5.55
N SER A 162 2.52 -11.13 4.93
CA SER A 162 2.22 -12.53 5.27
C SER A 162 3.39 -13.50 5.05
N LEU A 163 4.43 -13.08 4.30
CA LEU A 163 5.68 -13.84 4.18
C LEU A 163 6.52 -13.81 5.45
N HIS A 164 6.35 -12.78 6.29
CA HIS A 164 7.22 -12.48 7.41
C HIS A 164 6.51 -12.61 8.75
N ILE A 165 5.18 -12.46 8.77
CA ILE A 165 4.35 -12.53 9.97
C ILE A 165 3.47 -13.79 9.87
N PRO A 166 3.80 -14.87 10.58
CA PRO A 166 3.02 -16.10 10.54
C PRO A 166 1.63 -15.86 11.14
N ASN A 167 0.61 -16.46 10.53
CA ASN A 167 -0.78 -16.38 10.97
C ASN A 167 -1.35 -14.95 10.99
N GLU A 168 -0.89 -14.08 10.10
CA GLU A 168 -1.52 -12.77 9.92
C GLU A 168 -3.01 -12.95 9.61
N GLN A 169 -3.86 -12.65 10.61
CA GLN A 169 -5.31 -12.93 10.52
C GLN A 169 -6.02 -11.87 9.69
N SER A 170 -5.53 -10.63 9.70
CA SER A 170 -6.15 -9.54 8.96
C SER A 170 -5.78 -9.60 7.49
N ARG A 171 -6.80 -9.46 6.65
CA ARG A 171 -6.61 -9.36 5.20
C ARG A 171 -6.27 -7.93 4.75
N THR A 172 -6.47 -6.95 5.63
CA THR A 172 -6.17 -5.53 5.46
C THR A 172 -5.74 -4.96 6.80
N ALA A 173 -4.90 -3.92 6.80
CA ALA A 173 -4.47 -3.24 8.03
C ALA A 173 -5.58 -2.42 8.68
N LEU A 174 -6.47 -1.85 7.85
CA LEU A 174 -7.64 -1.09 8.27
C LEU A 174 -8.89 -1.70 7.63
N ASP A 175 -10.05 -1.47 8.25
CA ASP A 175 -11.32 -1.79 7.62
C ASP A 175 -11.57 -0.92 6.38
N LEU A 176 -12.33 -1.46 5.41
CA LEU A 176 -12.72 -0.66 4.25
C LEU A 176 -13.66 0.48 4.64
N PHE A 177 -14.60 0.21 5.56
CA PHE A 177 -15.70 1.08 5.92
C PHE A 177 -15.51 1.72 7.30
N LYS A 178 -16.16 2.86 7.53
CA LYS A 178 -16.19 3.49 8.85
C LYS A 178 -17.01 2.67 9.83
N ASP A 179 -16.56 2.63 11.10
CA ASP A 179 -17.16 1.84 12.17
C ASP A 179 -18.48 2.38 12.72
N GLU A 180 -18.95 3.54 12.28
CA GLU A 180 -20.09 4.24 12.90
C GLU A 180 -21.36 3.39 12.99
N ASP A 181 -21.50 2.32 12.16
CA ASP A 181 -22.65 1.43 12.14
C ASP A 181 -22.28 -0.07 12.11
N ASP A 182 -21.04 -0.46 12.41
CA ASP A 182 -20.51 -1.83 12.22
C ASP A 182 -20.91 -2.40 10.83
N PHE A 183 -20.83 -1.55 9.81
CA PHE A 183 -21.31 -1.88 8.48
C PHE A 183 -20.48 -2.98 7.85
N LYS A 184 -21.17 -4.03 7.43
CA LYS A 184 -20.61 -5.12 6.63
C LYS A 184 -21.51 -5.36 5.41
N THR A 185 -20.91 -5.65 4.29
CA THR A 185 -21.71 -6.08 3.14
C THR A 185 -22.26 -7.49 3.37
N PRO A 186 -23.36 -7.89 2.73
CA PRO A 186 -23.84 -9.27 2.78
C PRO A 186 -22.79 -10.28 2.31
N PHE A 187 -21.89 -9.87 1.40
CA PHE A 187 -20.80 -10.72 0.96
C PHE A 187 -19.80 -10.99 2.09
N TYR A 188 -19.35 -9.94 2.77
CA TYR A 188 -18.42 -10.07 3.90
C TYR A 188 -19.03 -10.89 5.06
N GLU A 189 -20.31 -10.64 5.39
CA GLU A 189 -21.04 -11.43 6.42
C GLU A 189 -21.08 -12.93 6.10
N ALA A 190 -21.29 -13.27 4.83
CA ALA A 190 -21.36 -14.66 4.40
C ALA A 190 -19.99 -15.36 4.31
N ASN A 191 -18.91 -14.62 4.02
CA ASN A 191 -17.61 -15.20 3.67
C ASN A 191 -16.49 -14.90 4.66
N GLY A 192 -16.59 -13.85 5.48
CA GLY A 192 -15.56 -13.41 6.43
C GLY A 192 -14.32 -12.79 5.78
N PHE A 193 -14.40 -12.38 4.51
CA PHE A 193 -13.33 -11.70 3.79
C PHE A 193 -13.90 -10.76 2.72
N TYR A 194 -13.12 -9.76 2.33
CA TYR A 194 -13.50 -8.82 1.27
C TYR A 194 -13.40 -9.45 -0.13
N GLY A 195 -14.39 -9.15 -0.98
CA GLY A 195 -14.43 -9.51 -2.39
C GLY A 195 -14.83 -8.33 -3.27
N THR A 196 -15.16 -8.61 -4.52
CA THR A 196 -15.62 -7.56 -5.47
C THR A 196 -16.81 -6.74 -4.94
N PRO A 197 -17.85 -7.33 -4.31
CA PRO A 197 -18.98 -6.52 -3.78
C PRO A 197 -18.52 -5.49 -2.76
N ASP A 198 -17.57 -5.83 -1.89
CA ASP A 198 -17.05 -4.92 -0.87
C ASP A 198 -16.24 -3.79 -1.49
N PHE A 199 -15.35 -4.09 -2.41
CA PHE A 199 -14.58 -3.08 -3.13
C PHE A 199 -15.45 -2.18 -4.01
N MET A 200 -16.54 -2.68 -4.56
CA MET A 200 -17.51 -1.85 -5.29
C MET A 200 -18.28 -0.91 -4.37
N GLU A 201 -18.70 -1.38 -3.19
CA GLU A 201 -19.34 -0.52 -2.18
C GLU A 201 -18.33 0.51 -1.64
N PHE A 202 -17.10 0.11 -1.37
CA PHE A 202 -16.02 1.03 -0.99
C PHE A 202 -15.82 2.12 -2.04
N ALA A 203 -15.69 1.74 -3.32
CA ALA A 203 -15.57 2.68 -4.43
C ALA A 203 -16.74 3.69 -4.47
N ARG A 204 -17.98 3.19 -4.31
CA ARG A 204 -19.18 4.03 -4.29
C ARG A 204 -19.13 5.06 -3.15
N ARG A 205 -18.77 4.63 -1.94
CA ARG A 205 -18.72 5.51 -0.75
C ARG A 205 -17.66 6.58 -0.87
N ILE A 206 -16.48 6.24 -1.39
CA ILE A 206 -15.40 7.21 -1.56
C ILE A 206 -15.50 8.01 -2.88
N GLY A 207 -16.51 7.78 -3.71
CA GLY A 207 -16.80 8.53 -4.92
C GLY A 207 -15.96 8.15 -6.14
N VAL A 208 -15.45 6.92 -6.20
CA VAL A 208 -14.81 6.39 -7.42
C VAL A 208 -15.88 5.91 -8.39
N VAL A 209 -15.76 6.33 -9.65
CA VAL A 209 -16.72 5.95 -10.71
C VAL A 209 -16.80 4.44 -10.88
N GLU A 210 -18.00 3.88 -10.86
CA GLU A 210 -18.25 2.43 -10.88
C GLU A 210 -17.51 1.70 -12.01
N SER A 211 -17.56 2.21 -13.24
CA SER A 211 -16.89 1.58 -14.38
C SER A 211 -15.37 1.57 -14.23
N ARG A 212 -14.79 2.55 -13.54
CA ARG A 212 -13.36 2.62 -13.24
C ARG A 212 -13.00 1.62 -12.14
N ALA A 213 -13.79 1.53 -11.08
CA ALA A 213 -13.60 0.54 -10.01
C ALA A 213 -13.64 -0.89 -10.57
N ARG A 214 -14.65 -1.23 -11.38
CA ARG A 214 -14.74 -2.54 -12.05
C ARG A 214 -13.51 -2.84 -12.91
N ARG A 215 -13.01 -1.86 -13.65
CA ARG A 215 -11.81 -2.01 -14.48
C ARG A 215 -10.57 -2.29 -13.62
N PHE A 216 -10.40 -1.60 -12.49
CA PHE A 216 -9.26 -1.83 -11.60
C PHE A 216 -9.31 -3.20 -10.92
N ILE A 217 -10.50 -3.64 -10.48
CA ILE A 217 -10.69 -4.97 -9.91
C ILE A 217 -10.39 -6.04 -10.97
N LYS A 218 -10.92 -5.88 -12.19
CA LYS A 218 -10.60 -6.78 -13.28
C LYS A 218 -9.10 -6.81 -13.60
N GLN A 219 -8.45 -5.67 -13.64
CA GLN A 219 -7.00 -5.58 -13.83
C GLN A 219 -6.24 -6.33 -12.74
N ALA A 220 -6.67 -6.25 -11.48
CA ALA A 220 -6.06 -6.96 -10.37
C ALA A 220 -6.12 -8.49 -10.56
N ILE A 221 -7.26 -9.00 -11.01
CA ILE A 221 -7.44 -10.44 -11.30
C ILE A 221 -6.61 -10.86 -12.51
N ASP A 222 -6.69 -10.11 -13.61
CA ASP A 222 -6.03 -10.44 -14.88
C ASP A 222 -4.50 -10.33 -14.79
N ALA A 223 -3.97 -9.57 -13.83
CA ALA A 223 -2.53 -9.35 -13.67
C ALA A 223 -1.78 -10.53 -13.02
N VAL A 224 -2.49 -11.48 -12.41
CA VAL A 224 -1.87 -12.59 -11.66
C VAL A 224 -0.76 -13.32 -12.44
N PRO A 225 -0.96 -13.74 -13.70
CA PRO A 225 0.10 -14.44 -14.44
C PRO A 225 1.36 -13.60 -14.62
N VAL A 226 1.22 -12.29 -14.89
CA VAL A 226 2.36 -11.38 -15.06
C VAL A 226 3.06 -11.12 -13.74
N MET A 227 2.31 -11.02 -12.64
CA MET A 227 2.88 -10.89 -11.29
C MET A 227 3.69 -12.13 -10.93
N GLU A 228 3.19 -13.34 -11.24
CA GLU A 228 3.90 -14.59 -11.00
C GLU A 228 5.21 -14.67 -11.82
N GLU A 229 5.19 -14.24 -13.08
CA GLU A 229 6.41 -14.17 -13.90
C GLU A 229 7.44 -13.20 -13.30
N MET A 230 7.01 -12.06 -12.74
CA MET A 230 7.89 -11.13 -12.06
C MET A 230 8.46 -11.73 -10.76
N LEU A 231 7.66 -12.50 -10.02
CA LEU A 231 8.11 -13.23 -8.83
C LEU A 231 9.18 -14.27 -9.19
N ASP A 232 8.99 -15.02 -10.29
CA ASP A 232 9.99 -15.98 -10.76
C ASP A 232 11.36 -15.33 -11.03
N LYS A 233 11.33 -14.11 -11.57
CA LYS A 233 12.53 -13.33 -11.87
C LYS A 233 13.09 -12.54 -10.67
N SER A 234 12.38 -12.53 -9.54
CA SER A 234 12.79 -11.80 -8.34
C SER A 234 14.00 -12.46 -7.64
N PHE A 235 14.61 -11.73 -6.72
CA PHE A 235 15.75 -12.20 -5.93
C PHE A 235 15.38 -12.89 -4.64
N MET A 236 14.09 -13.18 -4.43
CA MET A 236 13.62 -13.93 -3.27
C MET A 236 13.98 -15.42 -3.37
N SER A 237 14.01 -16.10 -2.23
CA SER A 237 14.12 -17.56 -2.18
C SER A 237 12.95 -18.24 -2.88
N GLU A 238 13.16 -19.46 -3.41
CA GLU A 238 12.10 -20.23 -4.07
C GLU A 238 10.91 -20.52 -3.14
N LYS A 239 11.17 -20.70 -1.83
CA LYS A 239 10.14 -20.85 -0.80
C LYS A 239 9.24 -19.61 -0.75
N SER A 240 9.81 -18.42 -0.66
CA SER A 240 9.07 -17.16 -0.56
C SER A 240 8.33 -16.83 -1.87
N LYS A 241 8.93 -17.13 -3.04
CA LYS A 241 8.26 -17.00 -4.33
C LYS A 241 7.00 -17.85 -4.41
N ALA A 242 7.10 -19.13 -4.02
CA ALA A 242 5.97 -20.06 -4.05
C ALA A 242 4.83 -19.58 -3.12
N LEU A 243 5.16 -19.20 -1.89
CA LEU A 243 4.18 -18.70 -0.92
C LEU A 243 3.54 -17.38 -1.38
N TYR A 244 4.32 -16.47 -1.95
CA TYR A 244 3.79 -15.21 -2.46
C TYR A 244 2.79 -15.44 -3.61
N LYS A 245 3.10 -16.34 -4.55
CA LYS A 245 2.17 -16.73 -5.63
C LYS A 245 0.87 -17.31 -5.09
N GLU A 246 0.94 -18.19 -4.09
CA GLU A 246 -0.24 -18.74 -3.43
C GLU A 246 -1.09 -17.62 -2.83
N ASN A 247 -0.50 -16.70 -2.08
CA ASN A 247 -1.17 -15.55 -1.48
C ASN A 247 -1.91 -14.69 -2.53
N ILE A 248 -1.26 -14.35 -3.65
CA ILE A 248 -1.88 -13.58 -4.73
C ILE A 248 -3.07 -14.34 -5.35
N ARG A 249 -2.92 -15.63 -5.60
CA ARG A 249 -4.00 -16.46 -6.17
C ARG A 249 -5.22 -16.48 -5.25
N ASP A 250 -5.01 -16.63 -3.95
CA ASP A 250 -6.10 -16.62 -2.97
C ASP A 250 -6.84 -15.29 -2.94
N ARG A 251 -6.11 -14.16 -2.99
CA ARG A 251 -6.73 -12.84 -3.03
C ARG A 251 -7.45 -12.58 -4.35
N ALA A 252 -6.84 -12.95 -5.47
CA ALA A 252 -7.47 -12.82 -6.79
C ALA A 252 -8.72 -13.70 -6.90
N LYS A 253 -8.71 -14.91 -6.32
CA LYS A 253 -9.90 -15.77 -6.24
C LYS A 253 -11.00 -15.10 -5.40
N ALA A 254 -10.66 -14.51 -4.25
CA ALA A 254 -11.62 -13.77 -3.44
C ALA A 254 -12.23 -12.57 -4.19
N LEU A 255 -11.43 -11.85 -5.00
CA LEU A 255 -11.90 -10.77 -5.88
C LEU A 255 -12.71 -11.28 -7.08
N GLY A 256 -12.56 -12.53 -7.48
CA GLY A 256 -13.30 -13.13 -8.62
C GLY A 256 -14.72 -13.58 -8.30
N TYR A 257 -15.13 -13.50 -7.05
CA TYR A 257 -16.48 -13.82 -6.60
C TYR A 257 -17.47 -12.70 -6.91
#